data_0f1dea7305d4721ea6e9799610eb4df3
#
_entry.id   0f1dea7305d4721ea6e9799610eb4df3
#
_cell.length_a   1.000
_cell.length_b   1.000
_cell.length_c   1.000
_cell.angle_alpha   90.00
_cell.angle_beta   90.00
_cell.angle_gamma   90.00
#
_symmetry.space_group_name_H-M   'P 1'
#
loop_
_entity.id
_entity.type
_entity.pdbx_description
1 polymer ?
#
loop_
_entity_poly.entity_id
_entity_poly.type
_entity_poly.pdbx_seq_one_letter_code
_entity_poly.pdbx_strand_id
1 'polypeptide(L)'
;EQTFDVPYHKDTSVLEALFYIKDNFEPSLSFRWSCRMAVCGSCGMMVNGVPHLACKTFLRDYEGKDMKIEPLANFPIERDLVVDLSDLIEKIERIKPYIIPDAKNANMPLNKNFKQTPMQMEAYLQFAQCINCGCCYAACPQYKLNPKFIGPAALTLLYRYNVDNRDAGAKLRAPFLNSEEGVWGCTFVGYCSEVCPKHVDPSSAIQLGKKMSATDYVFNMIKPEH
;
A
#
# COMPACT_ATOMS: atom_id res chain seq x y z
N GLU A 1 -10.73 25.11 -7.83
CA GLU A 1 -9.93 25.32 -6.61
C GLU A 1 -10.66 26.36 -5.75
N GLN A 2 -10.82 26.06 -4.45
CA GLN A 2 -11.47 26.93 -3.48
C GLN A 2 -10.54 27.09 -2.28
N THR A 3 -10.53 28.26 -1.66
CA THR A 3 -9.70 28.55 -0.49
C THR A 3 -10.60 28.82 0.71
N PHE A 4 -10.26 28.28 1.85
CA PHE A 4 -11.00 28.40 3.08
C PHE A 4 -10.09 28.76 4.25
N ASP A 5 -10.49 29.69 5.08
CA ASP A 5 -9.84 29.99 6.34
C ASP A 5 -10.43 29.09 7.44
N VAL A 6 -9.60 28.24 7.99
CA VAL A 6 -10.02 27.25 9.01
C VAL A 6 -9.34 27.56 10.34
N PRO A 7 -10.13 27.83 11.42
CA PRO A 7 -9.56 27.94 12.75
C PRO A 7 -9.01 26.58 13.20
N TYR A 8 -7.82 26.59 13.82
CA TYR A 8 -7.21 25.34 14.26
C TYR A 8 -6.49 25.47 15.60
N HIS A 9 -6.33 24.36 16.28
CA HIS A 9 -5.50 24.15 17.43
C HIS A 9 -4.31 23.25 17.07
N LYS A 10 -3.32 23.17 17.95
CA LYS A 10 -2.10 22.34 17.73
C LYS A 10 -2.39 20.88 17.35
N ASP A 11 -3.53 20.34 17.78
CA ASP A 11 -3.91 18.95 17.58
C ASP A 11 -4.94 18.76 16.45
N THR A 12 -5.32 19.84 15.74
CA THR A 12 -6.25 19.78 14.62
C THR A 12 -5.62 19.06 13.44
N SER A 13 -6.23 17.97 13.01
CA SER A 13 -5.82 17.22 11.81
C SER A 13 -6.41 17.82 10.53
N VAL A 14 -5.82 17.50 9.38
CA VAL A 14 -6.37 17.82 8.05
C VAL A 14 -7.79 17.26 7.91
N LEU A 15 -8.06 16.08 8.46
CA LEU A 15 -9.39 15.50 8.42
C LEU A 15 -10.43 16.34 9.18
N GLU A 16 -10.08 16.87 10.35
CA GLU A 16 -10.97 17.76 11.11
C GLU A 16 -11.17 19.09 10.39
N ALA A 17 -10.13 19.64 9.75
CA ALA A 17 -10.28 20.82 8.91
C ALA A 17 -11.25 20.60 7.74
N LEU A 18 -11.21 19.45 7.10
CA LEU A 18 -12.16 19.08 6.04
C LEU A 18 -13.60 18.96 6.56
N PHE A 19 -13.80 18.42 7.77
CA PHE A 19 -15.11 18.44 8.40
C PHE A 19 -15.57 19.85 8.70
N TYR A 20 -14.70 20.70 9.23
CA TYR A 20 -15.05 22.10 9.49
C TYR A 20 -15.47 22.83 8.21
N ILE A 21 -14.74 22.64 7.10
CA ILE A 21 -15.08 23.20 5.79
C ILE A 21 -16.45 22.69 5.34
N LYS A 22 -16.68 21.37 5.44
CA LYS A 22 -17.95 20.76 5.06
C LYS A 22 -19.14 21.30 5.85
N ASP A 23 -18.97 21.47 7.14
CA ASP A 23 -20.05 21.89 8.04
C ASP A 23 -20.35 23.39 7.96
N ASN A 24 -19.39 24.24 7.63
CA ASN A 24 -19.51 25.69 7.67
C ASN A 24 -19.52 26.39 6.31
N PHE A 25 -18.88 25.80 5.29
CA PHE A 25 -18.68 26.48 4.00
C PHE A 25 -19.20 25.71 2.80
N GLU A 26 -18.86 24.41 2.68
CA GLU A 26 -19.13 23.62 1.48
C GLU A 26 -19.73 22.24 1.83
N PRO A 27 -21.05 22.17 2.11
CA PRO A 27 -21.72 20.91 2.50
C PRO A 27 -21.62 19.79 1.47
N SER A 28 -21.36 20.12 0.20
CA SER A 28 -21.25 19.16 -0.88
C SER A 28 -19.88 18.47 -0.94
N LEU A 29 -18.86 18.99 -0.23
CA LEU A 29 -17.49 18.47 -0.21
C LEU A 29 -17.47 16.97 0.14
N SER A 30 -16.87 16.18 -0.74
CA SER A 30 -16.81 14.74 -0.61
C SER A 30 -15.39 14.25 -0.35
N PHE A 31 -15.21 13.47 0.69
CA PHE A 31 -13.94 12.82 1.05
C PHE A 31 -14.19 11.53 1.81
N ARG A 32 -13.22 10.59 1.73
CA ARG A 32 -13.29 9.31 2.45
C ARG A 32 -12.65 9.43 3.82
N TRP A 33 -13.28 8.80 4.80
CA TRP A 33 -12.75 8.67 6.15
C TRP A 33 -13.41 7.49 6.89
N SER A 34 -12.77 7.02 7.99
CA SER A 34 -13.36 6.00 8.85
C SER A 34 -12.78 6.06 10.28
N CYS A 35 -11.62 5.41 10.53
CA CYS A 35 -11.11 5.16 11.87
C CYS A 35 -10.60 6.39 12.64
N ARG A 36 -10.22 7.48 11.98
CA ARG A 36 -9.61 8.71 12.56
C ARG A 36 -8.31 8.49 13.35
N MET A 37 -7.68 7.30 13.26
CA MET A 37 -6.50 6.92 14.04
C MET A 37 -5.41 6.22 13.21
N ALA A 38 -5.32 6.54 11.92
CA ALA A 38 -4.31 6.03 10.99
C ALA A 38 -4.22 4.50 10.87
N VAL A 39 -5.35 3.79 10.98
CA VAL A 39 -5.40 2.31 10.91
C VAL A 39 -6.07 1.80 9.64
N CYS A 40 -7.15 2.47 9.17
CA CYS A 40 -7.97 1.94 8.06
C CYS A 40 -7.48 2.33 6.66
N GLY A 41 -6.63 3.36 6.51
CA GLY A 41 -6.16 3.83 5.22
C GLY A 41 -7.14 4.66 4.37
N SER A 42 -8.42 4.81 4.80
CA SER A 42 -9.47 5.41 3.96
C SER A 42 -9.27 6.89 3.63
N CYS A 43 -8.61 7.67 4.49
CA CYS A 43 -8.45 9.12 4.35
C CYS A 43 -7.16 9.53 3.63
N GLY A 44 -6.66 8.69 2.72
CA GLY A 44 -5.50 9.03 1.89
C GLY A 44 -5.82 10.18 0.92
N MET A 45 -4.97 11.20 0.88
CA MET A 45 -5.06 12.33 -0.04
C MET A 45 -3.69 13.02 -0.20
N MET A 46 -3.57 13.88 -1.19
CA MET A 46 -2.36 14.69 -1.35
C MET A 46 -2.44 15.92 -0.44
N VAL A 47 -1.36 16.19 0.28
CA VAL A 47 -1.16 17.40 1.08
C VAL A 47 0.12 18.05 0.57
N ASN A 48 0.02 19.23 -0.03
CA ASN A 48 1.13 19.95 -0.67
C ASN A 48 1.94 19.04 -1.63
N GLY A 49 1.24 18.24 -2.43
CA GLY A 49 1.86 17.34 -3.42
C GLY A 49 2.44 16.04 -2.88
N VAL A 50 2.32 15.77 -1.57
CA VAL A 50 2.78 14.52 -0.93
C VAL A 50 1.58 13.72 -0.42
N PRO A 51 1.48 12.41 -0.67
CA PRO A 51 0.36 11.60 -0.18
C PRO A 51 0.48 11.33 1.31
N HIS A 52 -0.59 11.66 2.04
CA HIS A 52 -0.72 11.49 3.48
C HIS A 52 -2.06 10.90 3.87
N LEU A 53 -2.17 10.42 5.11
CA LEU A 53 -3.46 10.16 5.75
C LEU A 53 -3.94 11.43 6.47
N ALA A 54 -5.06 11.99 6.04
CA ALA A 54 -5.60 13.24 6.59
C ALA A 54 -5.80 13.20 8.11
N CYS A 55 -6.16 12.05 8.67
CA CYS A 55 -6.34 11.90 10.12
C CYS A 55 -5.02 11.85 10.94
N LYS A 56 -3.86 11.73 10.28
CA LYS A 56 -2.53 11.70 10.92
C LYS A 56 -1.69 12.93 10.58
N THR A 57 -2.16 13.80 9.72
CA THR A 57 -1.48 15.01 9.29
C THR A 57 -2.07 16.19 10.03
N PHE A 58 -1.24 16.96 10.75
CA PHE A 58 -1.70 18.05 11.61
C PHE A 58 -1.41 19.41 10.98
N LEU A 59 -2.32 20.36 11.17
CA LEU A 59 -2.19 21.71 10.61
C LEU A 59 -0.98 22.44 11.17
N ARG A 60 -0.61 22.22 12.43
CA ARG A 60 0.59 22.79 13.06
C ARG A 60 1.89 22.49 12.30
N ASP A 61 1.97 21.36 11.58
CA ASP A 61 3.17 20.97 10.84
C ASP A 61 3.38 21.84 9.58
N TYR A 62 2.37 22.64 9.24
CA TYR A 62 2.34 23.55 8.09
C TYR A 62 2.12 25.02 8.47
N GLU A 63 2.33 25.36 9.74
CA GLU A 63 2.06 26.69 10.28
C GLU A 63 2.73 27.80 9.44
N GLY A 64 1.96 28.85 9.12
CA GLY A 64 2.42 29.97 8.30
C GLY A 64 2.51 29.68 6.79
N LYS A 65 1.97 28.55 6.31
CA LYS A 65 1.92 28.19 4.89
C LYS A 65 0.50 27.79 4.50
N ASP A 66 0.11 28.17 3.29
CA ASP A 66 -1.10 27.63 2.69
C ASP A 66 -0.98 26.14 2.49
N MET A 67 -2.05 25.42 2.78
CA MET A 67 -2.11 23.98 2.63
C MET A 67 -2.99 23.61 1.45
N LYS A 68 -2.40 23.00 0.43
CA LYS A 68 -3.13 22.48 -0.73
C LYS A 68 -3.53 21.04 -0.51
N ILE A 69 -4.82 20.77 -0.52
CA ILE A 69 -5.39 19.43 -0.40
C ILE A 69 -5.93 19.02 -1.77
N GLU A 70 -5.50 17.85 -2.25
CA GLU A 70 -5.90 17.32 -3.55
C GLU A 70 -6.26 15.83 -3.41
N PRO A 71 -7.06 15.28 -4.35
CA PRO A 71 -7.33 13.84 -4.36
C PRO A 71 -6.03 13.05 -4.54
N LEU A 72 -6.03 11.81 -4.07
CA LEU A 72 -4.87 10.93 -4.14
C LEU A 72 -4.41 10.77 -5.60
N ALA A 73 -3.16 11.13 -5.89
CA ALA A 73 -2.62 11.12 -7.25
C ALA A 73 -2.59 9.73 -7.88
N ASN A 74 -2.53 9.68 -9.21
CA ASN A 74 -2.45 8.46 -10.02
C ASN A 74 -3.70 7.56 -10.00
N PHE A 75 -4.80 8.02 -9.41
CA PHE A 75 -6.09 7.34 -9.44
C PHE A 75 -7.14 8.20 -10.15
N PRO A 76 -8.13 7.60 -10.84
CA PRO A 76 -9.26 8.34 -11.38
C PRO A 76 -10.04 9.06 -10.27
N ILE A 77 -10.41 10.32 -10.51
CA ILE A 77 -11.21 11.10 -9.57
C ILE A 77 -12.68 10.78 -9.81
N GLU A 78 -13.40 10.37 -8.76
CA GLU A 78 -14.85 10.21 -8.78
C GLU A 78 -15.56 11.53 -8.47
N ARG A 79 -15.16 12.17 -7.36
CA ARG A 79 -15.70 13.46 -6.93
C ARG A 79 -14.83 14.09 -5.85
N ASP A 80 -14.49 15.35 -5.98
CA ASP A 80 -13.71 16.16 -5.04
C ASP A 80 -12.42 15.43 -4.61
N LEU A 81 -12.33 14.95 -3.36
CA LEU A 81 -11.19 14.21 -2.81
C LEU A 81 -11.39 12.67 -2.87
N VAL A 82 -12.47 12.20 -3.46
CA VAL A 82 -12.77 10.78 -3.62
C VAL A 82 -12.20 10.28 -4.95
N VAL A 83 -11.42 9.21 -4.90
CA VAL A 83 -10.83 8.55 -6.06
C VAL A 83 -11.30 7.10 -6.17
N ASP A 84 -11.28 6.55 -7.39
CA ASP A 84 -11.50 5.14 -7.66
C ASP A 84 -10.24 4.32 -7.33
N LEU A 85 -10.35 3.38 -6.41
CA LEU A 85 -9.29 2.47 -5.98
C LEU A 85 -9.43 1.06 -6.56
N SER A 86 -10.33 0.85 -7.52
CA SER A 86 -10.64 -0.48 -8.06
C SER A 86 -9.41 -1.17 -8.64
N ASP A 87 -8.57 -0.45 -9.40
CA ASP A 87 -7.31 -1.00 -9.95
C ASP A 87 -6.33 -1.46 -8.85
N LEU A 88 -6.21 -0.69 -7.76
CA LEU A 88 -5.39 -1.09 -6.60
C LEU A 88 -5.90 -2.38 -5.98
N ILE A 89 -7.22 -2.47 -5.76
CA ILE A 89 -7.87 -3.63 -5.15
C ILE A 89 -7.68 -4.86 -6.04
N GLU A 90 -7.96 -4.74 -7.34
CA GLU A 90 -7.78 -5.82 -8.30
C GLU A 90 -6.35 -6.35 -8.34
N LYS A 91 -5.34 -5.47 -8.36
CA LYS A 91 -3.92 -5.86 -8.34
C LYS A 91 -3.54 -6.58 -7.04
N ILE A 92 -4.10 -6.16 -5.90
CA ILE A 92 -3.92 -6.84 -4.62
C ILE A 92 -4.58 -8.23 -4.66
N GLU A 93 -5.81 -8.35 -5.15
CA GLU A 93 -6.51 -9.63 -5.24
C GLU A 93 -5.80 -10.64 -6.14
N ARG A 94 -5.28 -10.18 -7.28
CA ARG A 94 -4.55 -11.01 -8.25
C ARG A 94 -3.34 -11.73 -7.64
N ILE A 95 -2.64 -11.12 -6.69
CA ILE A 95 -1.48 -11.75 -6.03
C ILE A 95 -1.86 -12.71 -4.90
N LYS A 96 -3.14 -12.97 -4.68
CA LYS A 96 -3.66 -13.89 -3.65
C LYS A 96 -3.06 -13.60 -2.27
N PRO A 97 -3.44 -12.45 -1.62
CA PRO A 97 -2.85 -11.97 -0.38
C PRO A 97 -3.42 -12.71 0.84
N TYR A 98 -3.28 -14.01 0.87
CA TYR A 98 -3.71 -14.88 1.98
C TYR A 98 -2.81 -16.12 2.05
N ILE A 99 -2.80 -16.78 3.21
CA ILE A 99 -2.04 -18.01 3.41
C ILE A 99 -2.67 -19.14 2.57
N ILE A 100 -1.88 -19.75 1.71
CA ILE A 100 -2.24 -20.92 0.93
C ILE A 100 -1.57 -22.12 1.61
N PRO A 101 -2.34 -23.01 2.25
CA PRO A 101 -1.77 -24.14 2.98
C PRO A 101 -1.13 -25.15 2.03
N ASP A 102 -0.06 -25.81 2.46
CA ASP A 102 0.48 -26.99 1.78
C ASP A 102 -0.58 -28.12 1.78
N ALA A 103 -0.57 -28.96 0.74
CA ALA A 103 -1.46 -30.12 0.62
C ALA A 103 -1.44 -31.02 1.87
N LYS A 104 -0.27 -31.14 2.52
CA LYS A 104 -0.12 -31.87 3.80
C LYS A 104 -0.88 -31.22 4.96
N ASN A 105 -1.15 -29.93 4.88
CA ASN A 105 -1.82 -29.14 5.91
C ASN A 105 -3.26 -28.77 5.53
N ALA A 106 -3.70 -29.06 4.30
CA ALA A 106 -5.04 -28.74 3.82
C ALA A 106 -6.17 -29.37 4.66
N ASN A 107 -5.91 -30.53 5.24
CA ASN A 107 -6.85 -31.31 6.10
C ASN A 107 -6.45 -31.23 7.57
N MET A 108 -5.69 -30.22 8.00
CA MET A 108 -5.25 -30.13 9.38
C MET A 108 -6.45 -29.87 10.32
N PRO A 109 -6.56 -30.58 11.45
CA PRO A 109 -7.62 -30.34 12.42
C PRO A 109 -7.62 -28.88 12.89
N LEU A 110 -8.81 -28.29 13.08
CA LEU A 110 -8.99 -26.89 13.51
C LEU A 110 -8.34 -26.56 14.85
N ASN A 111 -8.01 -27.57 15.66
CA ASN A 111 -7.34 -27.40 16.95
C ASN A 111 -5.80 -27.42 16.85
N LYS A 112 -5.22 -27.52 15.66
CA LYS A 112 -3.78 -27.55 15.47
C LYS A 112 -3.26 -26.15 15.15
N ASN A 113 -2.29 -25.67 15.92
CA ASN A 113 -1.69 -24.35 15.74
C ASN A 113 -0.49 -24.39 14.80
N PHE A 114 -0.43 -23.44 13.86
CA PHE A 114 0.78 -23.20 13.07
C PHE A 114 1.78 -22.43 13.92
N LYS A 115 2.82 -23.10 14.38
CA LYS A 115 3.86 -22.48 15.19
C LYS A 115 4.89 -21.77 14.28
N GLN A 116 5.33 -20.60 14.71
CA GLN A 116 6.43 -19.85 14.09
C GLN A 116 7.45 -19.50 15.14
N THR A 117 8.71 -19.46 14.74
CA THR A 117 9.77 -18.86 15.56
C THR A 117 9.73 -17.34 15.43
N PRO A 118 10.28 -16.57 16.40
CA PRO A 118 10.41 -15.12 16.26
C PRO A 118 11.09 -14.72 14.95
N MET A 119 12.18 -15.37 14.57
CA MET A 119 12.92 -15.11 13.33
C MET A 119 12.07 -15.31 12.06
N GLN A 120 11.20 -16.34 12.04
CA GLN A 120 10.28 -16.55 10.92
C GLN A 120 9.22 -15.45 10.83
N MET A 121 8.76 -14.95 11.97
CA MET A 121 7.80 -13.84 12.02
C MET A 121 8.48 -12.52 11.60
N GLU A 122 9.69 -12.25 12.05
CA GLU A 122 10.46 -11.05 11.70
C GLU A 122 10.67 -10.91 10.19
N ALA A 123 10.80 -12.02 9.46
CA ALA A 123 11.01 -12.01 8.02
C ALA A 123 9.90 -11.28 7.25
N TYR A 124 8.68 -11.25 7.77
CA TYR A 124 7.54 -10.60 7.09
C TYR A 124 6.81 -9.55 7.93
N LEU A 125 7.09 -9.41 9.21
CA LEU A 125 6.32 -8.59 10.15
C LEU A 125 6.15 -7.14 9.66
N GLN A 126 7.22 -6.52 9.19
CA GLN A 126 7.19 -5.16 8.64
C GLN A 126 6.19 -5.05 7.47
N PHE A 127 6.22 -6.00 6.55
CA PHE A 127 5.39 -5.99 5.35
C PHE A 127 3.92 -6.32 5.64
N ALA A 128 3.65 -7.02 6.75
CA ALA A 128 2.30 -7.30 7.23
C ALA A 128 1.57 -6.08 7.81
N GLN A 129 2.28 -4.97 8.04
CA GLN A 129 1.70 -3.70 8.54
C GLN A 129 0.95 -2.91 7.46
N CYS A 130 0.95 -3.35 6.21
CA CYS A 130 0.29 -2.65 5.12
C CYS A 130 -1.22 -2.55 5.36
N ILE A 131 -1.76 -1.34 5.22
CA ILE A 131 -3.19 -1.02 5.39
C ILE A 131 -3.90 -0.68 4.07
N ASN A 132 -3.27 -0.94 2.93
CA ASN A 132 -3.80 -0.74 1.58
C ASN A 132 -4.31 0.70 1.31
N CYS A 133 -3.67 1.71 1.90
CA CYS A 133 -4.13 3.10 1.84
C CYS A 133 -3.91 3.79 0.47
N GLY A 134 -3.16 3.21 -0.44
CA GLY A 134 -2.88 3.78 -1.77
C GLY A 134 -1.78 4.86 -1.81
N CYS A 135 -1.28 5.38 -0.68
CA CYS A 135 -0.26 6.43 -0.67
C CYS A 135 0.99 6.07 -1.47
N CYS A 136 1.46 4.84 -1.38
CA CYS A 136 2.62 4.36 -2.13
C CYS A 136 2.40 4.29 -3.65
N TYR A 137 1.16 4.08 -4.11
CA TYR A 137 0.79 4.16 -5.52
C TYR A 137 0.72 5.61 -5.99
N ALA A 138 0.16 6.50 -5.17
CA ALA A 138 0.12 7.93 -5.46
C ALA A 138 1.51 8.55 -5.62
N ALA A 139 2.49 8.08 -4.84
CA ALA A 139 3.88 8.54 -4.93
C ALA A 139 4.71 7.82 -6.00
N CYS A 140 4.18 6.76 -6.62
CA CYS A 140 4.97 5.93 -7.54
C CYS A 140 4.99 6.49 -8.96
N PRO A 141 6.13 6.99 -9.47
CA PRO A 141 6.22 7.47 -10.84
C PRO A 141 6.04 6.34 -11.86
N GLN A 142 6.50 5.13 -11.52
CA GLN A 142 6.38 3.98 -12.40
C GLN A 142 4.92 3.55 -12.61
N TYR A 143 4.11 3.58 -11.57
CA TYR A 143 2.67 3.30 -11.67
C TYR A 143 1.94 4.35 -12.52
N LYS A 144 2.36 5.62 -12.41
CA LYS A 144 1.84 6.70 -13.26
C LYS A 144 2.14 6.49 -14.74
N LEU A 145 3.36 6.04 -15.06
CA LEU A 145 3.83 5.86 -16.43
C LEU A 145 3.32 4.56 -17.07
N ASN A 146 3.17 3.50 -16.27
CA ASN A 146 2.72 2.19 -16.73
C ASN A 146 1.60 1.66 -15.82
N PRO A 147 0.33 1.85 -16.19
CA PRO A 147 -0.82 1.34 -15.44
C PRO A 147 -0.85 -0.19 -15.27
N LYS A 148 -0.11 -0.94 -16.10
CA LYS A 148 0.01 -2.40 -15.96
C LYS A 148 0.95 -2.81 -14.82
N PHE A 149 1.84 -1.92 -14.38
CA PHE A 149 2.73 -2.20 -13.25
C PHE A 149 1.90 -2.61 -12.02
N ILE A 150 2.23 -3.75 -11.44
CA ILE A 150 1.49 -4.34 -10.31
C ILE A 150 1.43 -3.38 -9.13
N GLY A 151 2.52 -2.65 -8.89
CA GLY A 151 2.55 -1.56 -7.91
C GLY A 151 3.12 -1.96 -6.53
N PRO A 152 3.45 -0.92 -5.73
CA PRO A 152 4.26 -1.13 -4.53
C PRO A 152 3.56 -1.97 -3.46
N ALA A 153 2.29 -1.70 -3.09
CA ALA A 153 1.63 -2.43 -2.01
C ALA A 153 1.36 -3.89 -2.40
N ALA A 154 0.90 -4.16 -3.64
CA ALA A 154 0.64 -5.52 -4.07
C ALA A 154 1.94 -6.35 -4.10
N LEU A 155 3.05 -5.81 -4.61
CA LEU A 155 4.35 -6.50 -4.59
C LEU A 155 4.89 -6.69 -3.17
N THR A 156 4.64 -5.76 -2.27
CA THR A 156 4.98 -5.91 -0.85
C THR A 156 4.22 -7.07 -0.21
N LEU A 157 2.91 -7.14 -0.43
CA LEU A 157 2.08 -8.23 0.07
C LEU A 157 2.46 -9.57 -0.58
N LEU A 158 2.77 -9.58 -1.88
CA LEU A 158 3.27 -10.77 -2.57
C LEU A 158 4.54 -11.29 -1.88
N TYR A 159 5.52 -10.42 -1.64
CA TYR A 159 6.74 -10.80 -0.93
C TYR A 159 6.43 -11.27 0.49
N ARG A 160 5.59 -10.55 1.23
CA ARG A 160 5.16 -10.91 2.60
C ARG A 160 4.66 -12.35 2.68
N TYR A 161 3.80 -12.76 1.75
CA TYR A 161 3.26 -14.11 1.75
C TYR A 161 4.27 -15.16 1.27
N ASN A 162 5.14 -14.82 0.34
CA ASN A 162 6.17 -15.75 -0.16
C ASN A 162 7.25 -16.09 0.90
N VAL A 163 7.50 -15.21 1.87
CA VAL A 163 8.46 -15.47 2.95
C VAL A 163 7.82 -16.03 4.23
N ASP A 164 6.50 -16.16 4.26
CA ASP A 164 5.80 -16.76 5.39
C ASP A 164 5.92 -18.29 5.31
N ASN A 165 6.57 -18.91 6.29
CA ASN A 165 6.81 -20.35 6.32
C ASN A 165 5.55 -21.23 6.41
N ARG A 166 4.39 -20.63 6.62
CA ARG A 166 3.08 -21.29 6.63
C ARG A 166 2.43 -21.32 5.25
N ASP A 167 2.97 -20.55 4.32
CA ASP A 167 2.42 -20.37 2.97
C ASP A 167 3.12 -21.31 1.97
N ALA A 168 2.36 -21.95 1.10
CA ALA A 168 2.83 -22.77 -0.02
C ALA A 168 2.47 -22.17 -1.39
N GLY A 169 2.01 -20.92 -1.42
CA GLY A 169 1.50 -20.27 -2.63
C GLY A 169 2.55 -19.58 -3.52
N ALA A 170 3.85 -19.69 -3.19
CA ALA A 170 4.90 -19.00 -3.94
C ALA A 170 4.89 -19.33 -5.43
N LYS A 171 4.69 -20.60 -5.82
CA LYS A 171 4.58 -21.01 -7.24
C LYS A 171 3.39 -20.34 -7.96
N LEU A 172 2.27 -20.15 -7.27
CA LEU A 172 1.07 -19.48 -7.83
C LEU A 172 1.29 -17.97 -8.02
N ARG A 173 2.19 -17.37 -7.23
CA ARG A 173 2.53 -15.94 -7.30
C ARG A 173 3.73 -15.66 -8.22
N ALA A 174 4.52 -16.67 -8.57
CA ALA A 174 5.71 -16.53 -9.40
C ALA A 174 5.45 -15.82 -10.74
N PRO A 175 4.34 -16.07 -11.48
CA PRO A 175 4.07 -15.33 -12.71
C PRO A 175 3.90 -13.82 -12.50
N PHE A 176 3.35 -13.39 -11.37
CA PHE A 176 3.22 -11.96 -11.03
C PHE A 176 4.54 -11.37 -10.55
N LEU A 177 5.33 -12.13 -9.77
CA LEU A 177 6.64 -11.70 -9.29
C LEU A 177 7.60 -11.48 -10.46
N ASN A 178 7.69 -12.45 -11.37
CA ASN A 178 8.72 -12.55 -12.40
C ASN A 178 8.40 -11.77 -13.68
N SER A 179 7.20 -11.18 -13.79
CA SER A 179 6.79 -10.42 -14.98
C SER A 179 7.51 -9.06 -15.08
N GLU A 180 7.54 -8.50 -16.27
CA GLU A 180 7.98 -7.11 -16.51
C GLU A 180 7.11 -6.09 -15.77
N GLU A 181 5.84 -6.41 -15.55
CA GLU A 181 4.88 -5.62 -14.79
C GLU A 181 5.00 -5.86 -13.27
N GLY A 182 5.77 -6.88 -12.87
CA GLY A 182 6.07 -7.26 -11.50
C GLY A 182 7.26 -6.51 -10.91
N VAL A 183 8.15 -7.23 -10.23
CA VAL A 183 9.31 -6.61 -9.55
C VAL A 183 10.26 -5.91 -10.52
N TRP A 184 10.34 -6.36 -11.78
CA TRP A 184 11.21 -5.78 -12.79
C TRP A 184 10.69 -4.45 -13.35
N GLY A 185 9.40 -4.16 -13.21
CA GLY A 185 8.83 -2.85 -13.52
C GLY A 185 9.26 -1.74 -12.56
N CYS A 186 9.83 -2.06 -11.42
CA CYS A 186 10.27 -1.08 -10.43
C CYS A 186 11.65 -0.50 -10.77
N THR A 187 11.74 0.84 -10.86
CA THR A 187 12.99 1.59 -11.08
C THR A 187 13.71 2.03 -9.81
N PHE A 188 13.23 1.61 -8.64
CA PHE A 188 13.83 1.86 -7.33
C PHE A 188 13.97 3.34 -6.94
N VAL A 189 12.95 4.15 -7.20
CA VAL A 189 12.94 5.57 -6.79
C VAL A 189 12.81 5.73 -5.26
N GLY A 190 12.13 4.81 -4.57
CA GLY A 190 12.04 4.78 -3.10
C GLY A 190 10.89 5.56 -2.47
N TYR A 191 10.23 6.46 -3.17
CA TYR A 191 9.14 7.30 -2.62
C TYR A 191 8.01 6.51 -1.96
N CYS A 192 7.72 5.30 -2.44
CA CYS A 192 6.71 4.43 -1.84
C CYS A 192 7.00 4.07 -0.37
N SER A 193 8.29 4.00 0.00
CA SER A 193 8.71 3.76 1.38
C SER A 193 8.69 5.03 2.22
N GLU A 194 9.10 6.17 1.63
CA GLU A 194 9.13 7.46 2.30
C GLU A 194 7.73 7.93 2.74
N VAL A 195 6.73 7.78 1.86
CA VAL A 195 5.36 8.24 2.13
C VAL A 195 4.52 7.25 2.95
N CYS A 196 5.06 6.09 3.32
CA CYS A 196 4.28 5.06 3.98
C CYS A 196 3.87 5.46 5.41
N PRO A 197 2.58 5.68 5.71
CA PRO A 197 2.13 6.12 7.02
C PRO A 197 2.31 5.05 8.12
N LYS A 198 2.60 3.80 7.72
CA LYS A 198 2.83 2.66 8.60
C LYS A 198 4.30 2.23 8.65
N HIS A 199 5.19 3.01 8.00
CA HIS A 199 6.62 2.71 7.92
C HIS A 199 6.94 1.32 7.36
N VAL A 200 6.05 0.81 6.51
CA VAL A 200 6.35 -0.34 5.65
C VAL A 200 7.38 0.12 4.61
N ASP A 201 8.28 -0.76 4.23
CA ASP A 201 9.27 -0.49 3.18
C ASP A 201 8.94 -1.27 1.89
N PRO A 202 8.02 -0.76 1.03
CA PRO A 202 7.70 -1.42 -0.23
C PRO A 202 8.91 -1.51 -1.17
N SER A 203 9.81 -0.54 -1.15
CA SER A 203 10.99 -0.57 -2.02
C SER A 203 11.92 -1.72 -1.66
N SER A 204 12.15 -1.96 -0.38
CA SER A 204 12.90 -3.12 0.12
C SER A 204 12.23 -4.44 -0.26
N ALA A 205 10.91 -4.58 -0.03
CA ALA A 205 10.16 -5.78 -0.42
C ALA A 205 10.33 -6.11 -1.91
N ILE A 206 10.28 -5.10 -2.78
CA ILE A 206 10.44 -5.28 -4.23
C ILE A 206 11.88 -5.70 -4.56
N GLN A 207 12.90 -5.11 -3.93
CA GLN A 207 14.30 -5.51 -4.17
C GLN A 207 14.58 -6.95 -3.70
N LEU A 208 14.04 -7.32 -2.54
CA LEU A 208 14.09 -8.71 -2.07
C LEU A 208 13.32 -9.65 -3.02
N GLY A 209 12.20 -9.18 -3.57
CA GLY A 209 11.46 -9.88 -4.62
C GLY A 209 12.28 -10.07 -5.91
N LYS A 210 13.06 -9.07 -6.34
CA LYS A 210 13.99 -9.21 -7.47
C LYS A 210 15.03 -10.30 -7.21
N LYS A 211 15.57 -10.34 -5.98
CA LYS A 211 16.52 -11.41 -5.59
C LYS A 211 15.86 -12.79 -5.69
N MET A 212 14.61 -12.93 -5.22
CA MET A 212 13.85 -14.19 -5.36
C MET A 212 13.66 -14.56 -6.84
N SER A 213 13.19 -13.61 -7.66
CA SER A 213 12.96 -13.80 -9.09
C SER A 213 14.24 -14.24 -9.83
N ALA A 214 15.38 -13.59 -9.55
CA ALA A 214 16.66 -13.97 -10.13
C ALA A 214 17.09 -15.38 -9.72
N THR A 215 16.85 -15.75 -8.46
CA THR A 215 17.12 -17.10 -7.95
C THR A 215 16.27 -18.14 -8.66
N ASP A 216 14.96 -17.91 -8.80
CA ASP A 216 14.05 -18.79 -9.54
C ASP A 216 14.51 -18.99 -10.99
N TYR A 217 14.93 -17.90 -11.65
CA TYR A 217 15.43 -17.98 -13.03
C TYR A 217 16.66 -18.90 -13.13
N VAL A 218 17.63 -18.74 -12.24
CA VAL A 218 18.85 -19.59 -12.23
C VAL A 218 18.49 -21.05 -11.94
N PHE A 219 17.62 -21.33 -10.99
CA PHE A 219 17.19 -22.71 -10.68
C PHE A 219 16.45 -23.36 -11.85
N ASN A 220 15.60 -22.63 -12.56
CA ASN A 220 14.89 -23.13 -13.74
C ASN A 220 15.84 -23.40 -14.92
N MET A 221 16.95 -22.66 -15.04
CA MET A 221 17.99 -22.97 -16.03
C MET A 221 18.77 -24.25 -15.72
N ILE A 222 19.01 -24.52 -14.41
CA ILE A 222 19.79 -25.69 -13.97
C ILE A 222 18.93 -26.96 -13.91
N LYS A 223 17.65 -26.80 -13.56
CA LYS A 223 16.67 -27.89 -13.49
C LYS A 223 15.40 -27.49 -14.23
N PRO A 224 15.38 -27.55 -15.58
CA PRO A 224 14.15 -27.32 -16.31
C PRO A 224 13.11 -28.34 -15.87
N GLU A 225 11.96 -27.89 -15.39
CA GLU A 225 10.82 -28.78 -15.12
C GLU A 225 10.35 -29.34 -16.48
N HIS A 226 10.42 -30.66 -16.62
CA HIS A 226 9.87 -31.42 -17.76
C HIS A 226 8.36 -31.57 -17.61
#